data_0af8f52f71304eed42c647d190f64031
#
_entry.id   0af8f52f71304eed42c647d190f64031
#
_cell.length_a   1.000
_cell.length_b   1.000
_cell.length_c   1.000
_cell.angle_alpha   90.00
_cell.angle_beta   90.00
_cell.angle_gamma   90.00
#
_symmetry.space_group_name_H-M   'P 1'
#
loop_
_entity.id
_entity.type
_entity.pdbx_description
1 polymer ?
#
loop_
_entity_poly.entity_id
_entity_poly.type
_entity_poly.pdbx_seq_one_letter_code
_entity_poly.pdbx_strand_id
1 'polypeptide(L)'
;DEIALSAGGTEALYALIANYAPLRAGDAVIYADVDYDEMQFACDYLAQSRGAQLVRFDLPEPQTKANILAAYDKILRDTPRAKLLLLTHLSNRNGLVPPVKAIVAMAKARGVDVILDSAQAVGHIPFTVADTGADFIGFSLHKWLAAPLGTGGIYIARDRLKDINPWLGNRIHDADDIRARIPTGTVDFAARLTVPAAIAMQDALDLEANHRHLLRLRDYWVERVRDVPGLEIMLPDEPGSYGAVSAFRLPGMTGPDDAKKAAKLFLDKYRLLVVAKAGLASGPVLRVTPALFNSSAELDRLVAAVIAERGLFA
;
A
#
# COMPACT_ATOMS: atom_id res chain seq x y z
N ASP A 1 12.27 -19.97 -5.86
CA ASP A 1 11.42 -20.95 -5.19
C ASP A 1 10.44 -20.34 -4.17
N GLU A 2 10.58 -19.05 -3.82
CA GLU A 2 9.70 -18.32 -2.89
C GLU A 2 8.97 -17.15 -3.57
N ILE A 3 9.18 -16.95 -4.87
CA ILE A 3 8.55 -15.88 -5.65
C ILE A 3 7.86 -16.47 -6.87
N ALA A 4 6.63 -16.00 -7.15
CA ALA A 4 5.94 -16.26 -8.41
C ALA A 4 5.39 -14.95 -8.98
N LEU A 5 5.50 -14.79 -10.32
CA LEU A 5 5.01 -13.60 -11.02
C LEU A 5 3.49 -13.69 -11.22
N SER A 6 2.80 -12.59 -10.96
CA SER A 6 1.37 -12.37 -11.16
C SER A 6 1.12 -11.24 -12.17
N ALA A 7 -0.13 -11.00 -12.54
CA ALA A 7 -0.52 -9.90 -13.40
C ALA A 7 -0.54 -8.52 -12.70
N GLY A 8 -0.22 -8.49 -11.40
CA GLY A 8 -0.14 -7.26 -10.62
C GLY A 8 -0.34 -7.51 -9.13
N GLY A 9 -0.18 -6.48 -8.31
CA GLY A 9 -0.33 -6.58 -6.86
C GLY A 9 -1.72 -7.01 -6.41
N THR A 10 -2.78 -6.60 -7.11
CA THR A 10 -4.15 -7.01 -6.79
C THR A 10 -4.35 -8.50 -6.94
N GLU A 11 -3.92 -9.09 -8.08
CA GLU A 11 -3.98 -10.54 -8.27
C GLU A 11 -3.12 -11.29 -7.25
N ALA A 12 -1.91 -10.77 -6.98
CA ALA A 12 -1.01 -11.33 -5.99
C ALA A 12 -1.65 -11.41 -4.60
N LEU A 13 -2.23 -10.31 -4.13
CA LEU A 13 -2.85 -10.23 -2.82
C LEU A 13 -4.16 -11.02 -2.74
N TYR A 14 -4.97 -11.02 -3.81
CA TYR A 14 -6.13 -11.91 -3.89
C TYR A 14 -5.71 -13.38 -3.78
N ALA A 15 -4.61 -13.77 -4.45
CA ALA A 15 -4.10 -15.13 -4.37
C ALA A 15 -3.70 -15.53 -2.93
N LEU A 16 -3.05 -14.63 -2.20
CA LEU A 16 -2.68 -14.85 -0.81
C LEU A 16 -3.90 -14.87 0.12
N ILE A 17 -4.78 -13.86 0.03
CA ILE A 17 -5.92 -13.69 0.94
C ILE A 17 -6.95 -14.79 0.73
N ALA A 18 -7.44 -14.99 -0.50
CA ALA A 18 -8.51 -15.93 -0.78
C ALA A 18 -8.14 -17.39 -0.50
N ASN A 19 -6.84 -17.72 -0.65
CA ASN A 19 -6.34 -19.07 -0.45
C ASN A 19 -5.67 -19.30 0.91
N TYR A 20 -5.74 -18.34 1.84
CA TYR A 20 -5.17 -18.49 3.18
C TYR A 20 -5.86 -19.64 3.92
N ALA A 21 -5.11 -20.72 4.14
CA ALA A 21 -5.62 -22.00 4.64
C ALA A 21 -5.84 -22.07 6.15
N PRO A 22 -5.04 -21.38 7.01
CA PRO A 22 -5.15 -21.57 8.47
C PRO A 22 -6.40 -21.00 9.13
N LEU A 23 -7.16 -20.13 8.42
CA LEU A 23 -8.35 -19.48 8.99
C LEU A 23 -9.49 -20.48 9.24
N ARG A 24 -10.10 -20.43 10.41
CA ARG A 24 -11.22 -21.29 10.86
C ARG A 24 -12.44 -20.45 11.29
N ALA A 25 -13.58 -21.08 11.35
CA ALA A 25 -14.80 -20.45 11.86
C ALA A 25 -14.59 -19.90 13.28
N GLY A 26 -15.00 -18.65 13.48
CA GLY A 26 -14.83 -17.90 14.73
C GLY A 26 -13.44 -17.30 14.93
N ASP A 27 -12.46 -17.52 14.08
CA ASP A 27 -11.23 -16.72 14.05
C ASP A 27 -11.51 -15.31 13.54
N ALA A 28 -10.53 -14.42 13.64
CA ALA A 28 -10.70 -13.05 13.14
C ALA A 28 -9.64 -12.67 12.12
N VAL A 29 -10.07 -11.88 11.13
CA VAL A 29 -9.23 -11.18 10.15
C VAL A 29 -9.24 -9.70 10.50
N ILE A 30 -8.07 -9.07 10.55
CA ILE A 30 -7.89 -7.67 10.94
C ILE A 30 -7.36 -6.88 9.75
N TYR A 31 -7.89 -5.66 9.55
CA TYR A 31 -7.29 -4.65 8.66
C TYR A 31 -7.56 -3.22 9.16
N ALA A 32 -6.75 -2.27 8.67
CA ALA A 32 -6.87 -0.86 9.00
C ALA A 32 -7.54 -0.06 7.89
N ASP A 33 -8.00 1.15 8.23
CA ASP A 33 -8.60 2.11 7.26
C ASP A 33 -7.65 2.57 6.17
N VAL A 34 -6.33 2.49 6.37
CA VAL A 34 -5.30 2.83 5.38
C VAL A 34 -5.05 1.73 4.34
N ASP A 35 -5.54 0.52 4.58
CA ASP A 35 -5.37 -0.60 3.64
C ASP A 35 -6.18 -0.37 2.37
N TYR A 36 -5.72 -0.96 1.26
CA TYR A 36 -6.32 -0.77 -0.06
C TYR A 36 -7.72 -1.39 -0.12
N ASP A 37 -8.70 -0.67 -0.72
CA ASP A 37 -10.11 -1.05 -0.75
C ASP A 37 -10.34 -2.48 -1.24
N GLU A 38 -9.71 -2.85 -2.37
CA GLU A 38 -9.86 -4.19 -2.95
C GLU A 38 -9.37 -5.28 -1.99
N MET A 39 -8.35 -5.00 -1.18
CA MET A 39 -7.84 -5.97 -0.20
C MET A 39 -8.72 -6.03 1.04
N GLN A 40 -9.34 -4.92 1.43
CA GLN A 40 -10.39 -4.93 2.46
C GLN A 40 -11.54 -5.82 2.00
N PHE A 41 -12.04 -5.65 0.76
CA PHE A 41 -13.11 -6.50 0.20
C PHE A 41 -12.71 -7.98 0.12
N ALA A 42 -11.45 -8.28 -0.21
CA ALA A 42 -10.93 -9.64 -0.19
C ALA A 42 -10.95 -10.24 1.23
N CYS A 43 -10.58 -9.47 2.24
CA CYS A 43 -10.65 -9.88 3.65
C CYS A 43 -12.10 -10.08 4.11
N ASP A 44 -13.04 -9.20 3.70
CA ASP A 44 -14.47 -9.33 3.97
C ASP A 44 -14.99 -10.65 3.40
N TYR A 45 -14.69 -10.92 2.11
CA TYR A 45 -15.07 -12.15 1.43
C TYR A 45 -14.50 -13.40 2.12
N LEU A 46 -13.19 -13.36 2.46
CA LEU A 46 -12.54 -14.47 3.15
C LEU A 46 -13.19 -14.75 4.50
N ALA A 47 -13.39 -13.72 5.31
CA ALA A 47 -14.00 -13.86 6.63
C ALA A 47 -15.42 -14.44 6.52
N GLN A 48 -16.26 -13.89 5.63
CA GLN A 48 -17.60 -14.37 5.39
C GLN A 48 -17.62 -15.83 4.93
N SER A 49 -16.77 -16.18 3.96
CA SER A 49 -16.74 -17.54 3.38
C SER A 49 -16.25 -18.62 4.36
N ARG A 50 -15.52 -18.22 5.40
CA ARG A 50 -14.96 -19.13 6.43
C ARG A 50 -15.71 -19.08 7.76
N GLY A 51 -16.74 -18.25 7.90
CA GLY A 51 -17.41 -18.02 9.18
C GLY A 51 -16.49 -17.36 10.22
N ALA A 52 -15.52 -16.58 9.78
CA ALA A 52 -14.62 -15.81 10.63
C ALA A 52 -15.20 -14.42 10.91
N GLN A 53 -14.69 -13.77 11.95
CA GLN A 53 -15.00 -12.38 12.26
C GLN A 53 -14.13 -11.43 11.43
N LEU A 54 -14.70 -10.29 11.07
CA LEU A 54 -13.96 -9.20 10.49
C LEU A 54 -13.77 -8.09 11.52
N VAL A 55 -12.54 -7.62 11.69
CA VAL A 55 -12.20 -6.55 12.61
C VAL A 55 -11.49 -5.44 11.82
N ARG A 56 -12.25 -4.39 11.49
CA ARG A 56 -11.69 -3.16 10.96
C ARG A 56 -11.36 -2.22 12.10
N PHE A 57 -10.23 -1.52 12.01
CA PHE A 57 -9.90 -0.43 12.91
C PHE A 57 -9.36 0.78 12.15
N ASP A 58 -9.44 1.92 12.80
CA ASP A 58 -8.97 3.18 12.25
C ASP A 58 -7.63 3.56 12.89
N LEU A 59 -6.67 4.00 12.08
CA LEU A 59 -5.41 4.51 12.63
C LEU A 59 -5.62 5.87 13.28
N PRO A 60 -4.99 6.11 14.44
CA PRO A 60 -5.13 7.38 15.15
C PRO A 60 -4.42 8.52 14.44
N GLU A 61 -4.94 9.73 14.61
CA GLU A 61 -4.24 10.96 14.24
C GLU A 61 -3.59 11.60 15.48
N PRO A 62 -2.38 12.16 15.39
CA PRO A 62 -1.46 12.08 14.25
C PRO A 62 -0.87 10.68 14.07
N GLN A 63 -0.62 10.29 12.81
CA GLN A 63 -0.07 8.97 12.44
C GLN A 63 1.44 8.89 12.70
N THR A 64 1.85 9.09 13.96
CA THR A 64 3.25 8.87 14.39
C THR A 64 3.53 7.37 14.53
N LYS A 65 4.82 6.96 14.42
CA LYS A 65 5.21 5.55 14.67
C LYS A 65 4.72 5.03 16.02
N ALA A 66 4.81 5.85 17.06
CA ALA A 66 4.38 5.49 18.40
C ALA A 66 2.86 5.23 18.47
N ASN A 67 2.06 6.13 17.91
CA ASN A 67 0.61 6.01 17.89
C ASN A 67 0.16 4.81 17.05
N ILE A 68 0.80 4.58 15.89
CA ILE A 68 0.54 3.43 15.04
C ILE A 68 0.85 2.12 15.77
N LEU A 69 2.03 2.01 16.39
CA LEU A 69 2.40 0.80 17.15
C LEU A 69 1.42 0.55 18.31
N ALA A 70 1.02 1.60 19.03
CA ALA A 70 0.05 1.48 20.10
C ALA A 70 -1.33 1.01 19.59
N ALA A 71 -1.76 1.48 18.41
CA ALA A 71 -3.03 1.05 17.80
C ALA A 71 -2.99 -0.43 17.40
N TYR A 72 -1.92 -0.87 16.72
CA TYR A 72 -1.75 -2.28 16.35
C TYR A 72 -1.61 -3.18 17.59
N ASP A 73 -0.87 -2.76 18.62
CA ASP A 73 -0.78 -3.51 19.87
C ASP A 73 -2.15 -3.67 20.56
N LYS A 74 -2.90 -2.56 20.60
CA LYS A 74 -4.24 -2.57 21.17
C LYS A 74 -5.18 -3.52 20.42
N ILE A 75 -5.28 -3.40 19.08
CA ILE A 75 -6.23 -4.22 18.32
C ILE A 75 -5.87 -5.71 18.37
N LEU A 76 -4.57 -6.05 18.36
CA LEU A 76 -4.11 -7.42 18.48
C LEU A 76 -4.39 -8.03 19.87
N ARG A 77 -4.34 -7.23 20.94
CA ARG A 77 -4.74 -7.68 22.29
C ARG A 77 -6.26 -7.84 22.43
N ASP A 78 -7.02 -6.90 21.86
CA ASP A 78 -8.47 -6.85 21.99
C ASP A 78 -9.16 -7.88 21.07
N THR A 79 -8.40 -8.56 20.19
CA THR A 79 -8.89 -9.58 19.27
C THR A 79 -8.23 -10.95 19.56
N PRO A 80 -8.64 -11.67 20.62
CA PRO A 80 -7.93 -12.86 21.10
C PRO A 80 -7.93 -14.04 20.11
N ARG A 81 -8.85 -14.05 19.14
CA ARG A 81 -8.90 -15.04 18.05
C ARG A 81 -8.40 -14.49 16.72
N ALA A 82 -7.64 -13.40 16.73
CA ALA A 82 -6.98 -12.90 15.54
C ALA A 82 -6.12 -14.01 14.92
N LYS A 83 -6.28 -14.23 13.62
CA LYS A 83 -5.51 -15.23 12.87
C LYS A 83 -4.78 -14.65 11.68
N LEU A 84 -5.33 -13.61 11.09
CA LEU A 84 -4.76 -12.94 9.93
C LEU A 84 -4.85 -11.42 10.09
N LEU A 85 -3.74 -10.73 9.81
CA LEU A 85 -3.64 -9.28 9.69
C LEU A 85 -3.26 -8.93 8.26
N LEU A 86 -4.06 -8.12 7.58
CA LEU A 86 -3.64 -7.39 6.40
C LEU A 86 -2.85 -6.16 6.85
N LEU A 87 -1.69 -5.92 6.25
CA LEU A 87 -0.83 -4.78 6.58
C LEU A 87 -0.32 -4.12 5.30
N THR A 88 -0.61 -2.87 5.11
CA THR A 88 -0.06 -2.07 4.00
C THR A 88 1.35 -1.60 4.34
N HIS A 89 2.32 -1.86 3.45
CA HIS A 89 3.72 -1.46 3.61
C HIS A 89 3.93 0.03 3.31
N LEU A 90 3.24 0.54 2.30
CA LEU A 90 3.16 1.97 1.95
C LEU A 90 1.75 2.28 1.46
N SER A 91 1.05 3.15 2.17
CA SER A 91 -0.35 3.46 1.85
C SER A 91 -0.49 4.24 0.55
N ASN A 92 -1.37 3.74 -0.31
CA ASN A 92 -1.74 4.43 -1.55
C ASN A 92 -2.68 5.63 -1.31
N ARG A 93 -3.16 5.84 -0.09
CA ARG A 93 -4.07 6.94 0.28
C ARG A 93 -3.31 8.20 0.63
N ASN A 94 -2.38 8.10 1.59
CA ASN A 94 -1.66 9.24 2.16
C ASN A 94 -0.13 9.11 2.16
N GLY A 95 0.41 7.94 1.75
CA GLY A 95 1.86 7.71 1.69
C GLY A 95 2.48 7.23 2.99
N LEU A 96 1.65 6.87 3.99
CA LEU A 96 2.14 6.32 5.26
C LEU A 96 3.00 5.07 5.03
N VAL A 97 4.17 5.04 5.67
CA VAL A 97 5.03 3.87 5.83
C VAL A 97 4.99 3.47 7.31
N PRO A 98 4.15 2.51 7.69
CA PRO A 98 4.08 2.07 9.08
C PRO A 98 5.36 1.34 9.49
N PRO A 99 5.64 1.19 10.79
CA PRO A 99 6.79 0.43 11.29
C PRO A 99 6.59 -1.09 11.12
N VAL A 100 6.60 -1.56 9.85
CA VAL A 100 6.22 -2.93 9.42
C VAL A 100 6.90 -4.01 10.25
N LYS A 101 8.24 -3.97 10.39
CA LYS A 101 8.99 -4.99 11.13
C LYS A 101 8.46 -5.18 12.57
N ALA A 102 8.19 -4.07 13.24
CA ALA A 102 7.71 -4.12 14.63
C ALA A 102 6.27 -4.66 14.70
N ILE A 103 5.40 -4.25 13.75
CA ILE A 103 4.00 -4.72 13.69
C ILE A 103 3.98 -6.22 13.38
N VAL A 104 4.76 -6.67 12.40
CA VAL A 104 4.87 -8.10 12.04
C VAL A 104 5.37 -8.92 13.23
N ALA A 105 6.42 -8.48 13.92
CA ALA A 105 6.92 -9.15 15.10
C ALA A 105 5.87 -9.23 16.22
N MET A 106 5.12 -8.16 16.43
CA MET A 106 4.04 -8.07 17.41
C MET A 106 2.88 -9.03 17.09
N ALA A 107 2.50 -9.14 15.81
CA ALA A 107 1.47 -10.06 15.34
C ALA A 107 1.93 -11.52 15.50
N LYS A 108 3.14 -11.86 15.02
CA LYS A 108 3.72 -13.19 15.13
C LYS A 108 3.86 -13.67 16.57
N ALA A 109 4.24 -12.78 17.51
CA ALA A 109 4.33 -13.11 18.92
C ALA A 109 2.97 -13.52 19.53
N ARG A 110 1.86 -13.21 18.85
CA ARG A 110 0.49 -13.58 19.23
C ARG A 110 -0.11 -14.69 18.35
N GLY A 111 0.69 -15.30 17.48
CA GLY A 111 0.22 -16.35 16.56
C GLY A 111 -0.66 -15.83 15.43
N VAL A 112 -0.56 -14.53 15.11
CA VAL A 112 -1.28 -13.88 14.02
C VAL A 112 -0.36 -13.78 12.80
N ASP A 113 -0.79 -14.33 11.69
CA ASP A 113 -0.09 -14.23 10.41
C ASP A 113 -0.33 -12.85 9.78
N VAL A 114 0.66 -12.39 9.00
CA VAL A 114 0.57 -11.11 8.30
C VAL A 114 0.68 -11.34 6.80
N ILE A 115 -0.31 -10.85 6.03
CA ILE A 115 -0.18 -10.64 4.60
C ILE A 115 0.20 -9.17 4.38
N LEU A 116 1.40 -8.93 3.84
CA LEU A 116 1.94 -7.61 3.61
C LEU A 116 1.65 -7.14 2.18
N ASP A 117 0.93 -6.04 2.06
CA ASP A 117 0.71 -5.34 0.79
C ASP A 117 1.89 -4.40 0.49
N SER A 118 2.84 -4.87 -0.32
CA SER A 118 3.99 -4.09 -0.79
C SER A 118 3.79 -3.51 -2.20
N ALA A 119 2.53 -3.39 -2.67
CA ALA A 119 2.24 -2.92 -4.02
C ALA A 119 2.76 -1.50 -4.32
N GLN A 120 2.91 -0.65 -3.31
CA GLN A 120 3.48 0.70 -3.45
C GLN A 120 4.93 0.80 -2.94
N ALA A 121 5.47 -0.25 -2.32
CA ALA A 121 6.78 -0.20 -1.68
C ALA A 121 7.92 -0.66 -2.62
N VAL A 122 7.70 -1.72 -3.41
CA VAL A 122 8.72 -2.27 -4.32
C VAL A 122 9.13 -1.25 -5.37
N GLY A 123 10.43 -0.92 -5.43
CA GLY A 123 11.00 0.11 -6.29
C GLY A 123 10.82 1.55 -5.78
N HIS A 124 10.13 1.76 -4.65
CA HIS A 124 9.88 3.08 -4.06
C HIS A 124 10.73 3.31 -2.80
N ILE A 125 10.70 2.36 -1.88
CA ILE A 125 11.48 2.40 -0.65
C ILE A 125 12.48 1.24 -0.65
N PRO A 126 13.71 1.44 -0.15
CA PRO A 126 14.67 0.36 -0.03
C PRO A 126 14.30 -0.56 1.14
N PHE A 127 14.19 -1.84 0.86
CA PHE A 127 13.99 -2.90 1.86
C PHE A 127 14.33 -4.26 1.29
N THR A 128 14.58 -5.23 2.16
CA THR A 128 14.63 -6.66 1.85
C THR A 128 13.45 -7.37 2.48
N VAL A 129 13.14 -8.58 2.03
CA VAL A 129 12.10 -9.41 2.66
C VAL A 129 12.39 -9.61 4.15
N ALA A 130 13.67 -9.84 4.51
CA ALA A 130 14.10 -10.03 5.89
C ALA A 130 13.84 -8.79 6.78
N ASP A 131 13.88 -7.59 6.21
CA ASP A 131 13.58 -6.36 6.95
C ASP A 131 12.12 -6.25 7.33
N THR A 132 11.22 -6.89 6.59
CA THR A 132 9.79 -6.89 6.89
C THR A 132 9.42 -7.93 7.95
N GLY A 133 10.10 -9.06 7.97
CA GLY A 133 9.78 -10.22 8.77
C GLY A 133 8.48 -10.93 8.35
N ALA A 134 7.83 -10.51 7.26
CA ALA A 134 6.57 -11.10 6.78
C ALA A 134 6.83 -12.40 6.01
N ASP A 135 5.93 -13.37 6.17
CA ASP A 135 5.99 -14.65 5.47
C ASP A 135 5.20 -14.63 4.16
N PHE A 136 4.30 -13.69 4.00
CA PHE A 136 3.42 -13.53 2.84
C PHE A 136 3.46 -12.08 2.36
N ILE A 137 3.89 -11.83 1.12
CA ILE A 137 3.97 -10.49 0.54
C ILE A 137 3.38 -10.51 -0.86
N GLY A 138 2.45 -9.59 -1.13
CA GLY A 138 1.97 -9.31 -2.48
C GLY A 138 2.50 -7.96 -2.96
N PHE A 139 2.92 -7.86 -4.23
CA PHE A 139 3.53 -6.63 -4.74
C PHE A 139 3.25 -6.37 -6.21
N SER A 140 3.36 -5.09 -6.61
CA SER A 140 3.29 -4.64 -7.99
C SER A 140 4.69 -4.32 -8.51
N LEU A 141 4.97 -4.72 -9.76
CA LEU A 141 6.20 -4.35 -10.46
C LEU A 141 5.98 -3.20 -11.46
N HIS A 142 4.73 -3.01 -11.91
CA HIS A 142 4.34 -1.96 -12.87
C HIS A 142 4.14 -0.56 -12.24
N LYS A 143 4.44 -0.38 -10.96
CA LYS A 143 4.37 0.93 -10.29
C LYS A 143 5.77 1.55 -10.23
N TRP A 144 6.39 1.51 -9.09
CA TRP A 144 7.66 2.21 -8.84
C TRP A 144 8.89 1.49 -9.41
N LEU A 145 8.83 0.16 -9.59
CA LEU A 145 9.87 -0.57 -10.32
C LEU A 145 9.85 -0.23 -11.83
N ALA A 146 8.76 0.36 -12.32
CA ALA A 146 8.56 0.76 -13.72
C ALA A 146 8.60 -0.40 -14.74
N ALA A 147 8.30 -1.63 -14.33
CA ALA A 147 8.03 -2.71 -15.26
C ALA A 147 6.70 -2.47 -16.01
N PRO A 148 6.45 -3.11 -17.16
CA PRO A 148 5.21 -2.96 -17.92
C PRO A 148 3.96 -3.29 -17.09
N LEU A 149 2.82 -2.69 -17.46
CA LEU A 149 1.52 -3.03 -16.89
C LEU A 149 1.26 -4.54 -16.99
N GLY A 150 0.57 -5.10 -16.02
CA GLY A 150 0.34 -6.53 -15.97
C GLY A 150 1.49 -7.33 -15.34
N THR A 151 2.31 -6.69 -14.50
CA THR A 151 3.39 -7.34 -13.75
C THR A 151 3.28 -7.08 -12.25
N GLY A 152 3.44 -8.13 -11.48
CA GLY A 152 3.47 -8.17 -10.04
C GLY A 152 3.97 -9.53 -9.56
N GLY A 153 3.84 -9.82 -8.29
CA GLY A 153 4.24 -11.11 -7.76
C GLY A 153 3.84 -11.33 -6.31
N ILE A 154 3.96 -12.59 -5.91
CA ILE A 154 3.85 -13.03 -4.53
C ILE A 154 5.22 -13.49 -4.04
N TYR A 155 5.47 -13.27 -2.77
CA TYR A 155 6.48 -13.95 -1.98
C TYR A 155 5.77 -14.77 -0.91
N ILE A 156 6.21 -16.02 -0.74
CA ILE A 156 5.78 -16.90 0.35
C ILE A 156 7.03 -17.56 0.91
N ALA A 157 7.27 -17.41 2.21
CA ALA A 157 8.35 -18.14 2.89
C ALA A 157 8.19 -19.66 2.67
N ARG A 158 9.27 -20.35 2.34
CA ARG A 158 9.21 -21.74 1.86
C ARG A 158 8.50 -22.71 2.80
N ASP A 159 8.74 -22.59 4.09
CA ASP A 159 8.11 -23.41 5.14
C ASP A 159 6.62 -23.07 5.37
N ARG A 160 6.17 -21.92 4.85
CA ARG A 160 4.81 -21.43 4.96
C ARG A 160 3.97 -21.64 3.68
N LEU A 161 4.56 -22.22 2.62
CA LEU A 161 3.86 -22.46 1.34
C LEU A 161 2.58 -23.28 1.51
N LYS A 162 2.55 -24.23 2.43
CA LYS A 162 1.39 -25.06 2.79
C LYS A 162 0.20 -24.26 3.37
N ASP A 163 0.45 -23.07 3.86
CA ASP A 163 -0.57 -22.22 4.47
C ASP A 163 -1.35 -21.37 3.43
N ILE A 164 -0.93 -21.44 2.19
CA ILE A 164 -1.67 -20.87 1.06
C ILE A 164 -2.09 -22.02 0.13
N ASN A 165 -3.39 -22.28 0.00
CA ASN A 165 -3.89 -23.32 -0.91
C ASN A 165 -3.57 -23.00 -2.37
N PRO A 166 -3.45 -24.01 -3.24
CA PRO A 166 -3.38 -23.81 -4.69
C PRO A 166 -4.58 -22.98 -5.20
N TRP A 167 -4.31 -22.06 -6.13
CA TRP A 167 -5.31 -21.18 -6.72
C TRP A 167 -6.44 -22.01 -7.38
N LEU A 168 -7.66 -21.87 -6.86
CA LEU A 168 -8.84 -22.62 -7.34
C LEU A 168 -8.56 -24.14 -7.54
N GLY A 169 -7.69 -24.71 -6.71
CA GLY A 169 -7.31 -26.13 -6.83
C GLY A 169 -6.44 -26.44 -8.05
N ASN A 170 -5.59 -25.47 -8.45
CA ASN A 170 -4.63 -25.64 -9.55
C ASN A 170 -3.88 -26.98 -9.44
N ARG A 171 -3.85 -27.73 -10.57
CA ARG A 171 -3.17 -29.04 -10.71
C ARG A 171 -2.12 -29.03 -11.83
N ILE A 172 -1.81 -27.86 -12.40
CA ILE A 172 -0.79 -27.73 -13.47
C ILE A 172 0.61 -27.77 -12.86
N HIS A 173 0.73 -27.27 -11.63
CA HIS A 173 1.97 -27.28 -10.85
C HIS A 173 1.78 -28.15 -9.60
N ASP A 174 2.87 -28.74 -9.14
CA ASP A 174 2.87 -29.53 -7.91
C ASP A 174 2.48 -28.66 -6.70
N ALA A 175 1.93 -29.29 -5.66
CA ALA A 175 1.41 -28.56 -4.49
C ALA A 175 2.52 -27.84 -3.67
N ASP A 176 3.77 -28.22 -3.84
CA ASP A 176 4.96 -27.60 -3.23
C ASP A 176 5.64 -26.56 -4.15
N ASP A 177 5.08 -26.32 -5.33
CA ASP A 177 5.50 -25.24 -6.23
C ASP A 177 4.70 -23.97 -5.96
N ILE A 178 5.38 -22.86 -5.73
CA ILE A 178 4.74 -21.57 -5.49
C ILE A 178 3.85 -21.12 -6.67
N ARG A 179 4.19 -21.53 -7.90
CA ARG A 179 3.40 -21.23 -9.10
C ARG A 179 1.97 -21.79 -9.05
N ALA A 180 1.73 -22.80 -8.21
CA ALA A 180 0.38 -23.29 -7.98
C ALA A 180 -0.51 -22.27 -7.24
N ARG A 181 0.05 -21.22 -6.61
CA ARG A 181 -0.68 -20.22 -5.79
C ARG A 181 -1.23 -19.05 -6.60
N ILE A 182 -0.89 -18.94 -7.86
CA ILE A 182 -1.35 -17.89 -8.77
C ILE A 182 -2.18 -18.48 -9.92
N PRO A 183 -3.02 -17.65 -10.59
CA PRO A 183 -3.71 -18.08 -11.81
C PRO A 183 -2.72 -18.60 -12.85
N THR A 184 -3.10 -19.68 -13.52
CA THR A 184 -2.38 -20.27 -14.64
C THR A 184 -3.18 -20.06 -15.93
N GLY A 185 -2.49 -19.87 -17.02
CA GLY A 185 -3.11 -19.64 -18.33
C GLY A 185 -2.19 -18.82 -19.23
N THR A 186 -2.72 -18.34 -20.32
CA THR A 186 -1.98 -17.45 -21.22
C THR A 186 -1.77 -16.10 -20.56
N VAL A 187 -0.52 -15.68 -20.48
CA VAL A 187 -0.10 -14.41 -19.87
C VAL A 187 0.57 -13.53 -20.92
N ASP A 188 0.73 -12.25 -20.63
CA ASP A 188 1.57 -11.36 -21.42
C ASP A 188 3.04 -11.69 -21.17
N PHE A 189 3.61 -12.54 -22.04
CA PHE A 189 5.02 -12.93 -21.98
C PHE A 189 5.94 -11.73 -22.22
N ALA A 190 5.57 -10.78 -23.07
CA ALA A 190 6.39 -9.61 -23.35
C ALA A 190 6.56 -8.76 -22.09
N ALA A 191 5.47 -8.49 -21.36
CA ALA A 191 5.51 -7.79 -20.10
C ALA A 191 6.39 -8.53 -19.06
N ARG A 192 6.20 -9.84 -18.90
CA ARG A 192 6.97 -10.63 -17.93
C ARG A 192 8.46 -10.70 -18.27
N LEU A 193 8.81 -10.90 -19.54
CA LEU A 193 10.21 -10.95 -20.00
C LEU A 193 10.93 -9.59 -19.88
N THR A 194 10.21 -8.49 -19.74
CA THR A 194 10.77 -7.15 -19.51
C THR A 194 11.11 -6.90 -18.04
N VAL A 195 10.60 -7.69 -17.09
CA VAL A 195 10.87 -7.49 -15.66
C VAL A 195 12.37 -7.47 -15.33
N PRO A 196 13.23 -8.38 -15.85
CA PRO A 196 14.67 -8.31 -15.59
C PRO A 196 15.30 -6.99 -16.04
N ALA A 197 14.86 -6.43 -17.17
CA ALA A 197 15.36 -5.14 -17.64
C ALA A 197 14.93 -3.98 -16.73
N ALA A 198 13.71 -4.02 -16.19
CA ALA A 198 13.25 -3.03 -15.22
C ALA A 198 14.04 -3.10 -13.92
N ILE A 199 14.37 -4.30 -13.44
CA ILE A 199 15.23 -4.50 -12.26
C ILE A 199 16.62 -3.93 -12.53
N ALA A 200 17.25 -4.30 -13.66
CA ALA A 200 18.58 -3.80 -14.03
C ALA A 200 18.61 -2.26 -14.15
N MET A 201 17.53 -1.65 -14.65
CA MET A 201 17.41 -0.20 -14.70
C MET A 201 17.38 0.43 -13.29
N GLN A 202 16.62 -0.16 -12.36
CA GLN A 202 16.58 0.33 -10.98
C GLN A 202 17.91 0.16 -10.25
N ASP A 203 18.59 -0.97 -10.47
CA ASP A 203 19.93 -1.20 -9.92
C ASP A 203 20.95 -0.17 -10.44
N ALA A 204 20.87 0.15 -11.75
CA ALA A 204 21.74 1.17 -12.35
C ALA A 204 21.47 2.60 -11.85
N LEU A 205 20.23 2.88 -11.43
CA LEU A 205 19.82 4.18 -10.89
C LEU A 205 20.12 4.34 -9.39
N ASP A 206 20.50 3.29 -8.69
CA ASP A 206 20.64 3.22 -7.24
C ASP A 206 19.34 3.51 -6.49
N LEU A 207 18.68 2.47 -5.99
CA LEU A 207 17.38 2.56 -5.30
C LEU A 207 17.40 3.52 -4.11
N GLU A 208 18.51 3.59 -3.36
CA GLU A 208 18.68 4.53 -2.24
C GLU A 208 18.72 5.98 -2.73
N ALA A 209 19.43 6.25 -3.82
CA ALA A 209 19.50 7.58 -4.42
C ALA A 209 18.13 7.99 -4.98
N ASN A 210 17.42 7.05 -5.63
CA ASN A 210 16.07 7.26 -6.12
C ASN A 210 15.10 7.58 -4.97
N HIS A 211 15.14 6.80 -3.90
CA HIS A 211 14.31 7.04 -2.73
C HIS A 211 14.56 8.42 -2.12
N ARG A 212 15.84 8.80 -1.91
CA ARG A 212 16.19 10.14 -1.43
C ARG A 212 15.71 11.26 -2.37
N HIS A 213 15.78 11.03 -3.69
CA HIS A 213 15.27 12.02 -4.66
C HIS A 213 13.75 12.16 -4.58
N LEU A 214 13.02 11.06 -4.50
CA LEU A 214 11.56 11.04 -4.36
C LEU A 214 11.12 11.74 -3.07
N LEU A 215 11.81 11.51 -1.95
CA LEU A 215 11.53 12.23 -0.71
C LEU A 215 11.77 13.73 -0.85
N ARG A 216 12.88 14.16 -1.50
CA ARG A 216 13.12 15.59 -1.78
C ARG A 216 12.00 16.23 -2.61
N LEU A 217 11.45 15.53 -3.59
CA LEU A 217 10.32 16.04 -4.37
C LEU A 217 9.06 16.20 -3.49
N ARG A 218 8.77 15.23 -2.64
CA ARG A 218 7.67 15.32 -1.67
C ARG A 218 7.87 16.49 -0.71
N ASP A 219 9.02 16.56 -0.08
CA ASP A 219 9.31 17.59 0.94
C ASP A 219 9.30 19.00 0.31
N TYR A 220 9.80 19.14 -0.92
CA TYR A 220 9.84 20.40 -1.66
C TYR A 220 8.48 21.10 -1.74
N TRP A 221 7.41 20.39 -2.09
CA TRP A 221 6.09 21.00 -2.17
C TRP A 221 5.40 21.09 -0.81
N VAL A 222 5.57 20.10 0.06
CA VAL A 222 4.94 20.07 1.40
C VAL A 222 5.41 21.25 2.25
N GLU A 223 6.72 21.51 2.31
CA GLU A 223 7.30 22.61 3.06
C GLU A 223 6.74 23.97 2.62
N ARG A 224 6.41 24.14 1.33
CA ARG A 224 5.89 25.40 0.76
C ARG A 224 4.43 25.67 1.02
N VAL A 225 3.67 24.64 1.39
CA VAL A 225 2.22 24.78 1.65
C VAL A 225 1.84 24.51 3.11
N ARG A 226 2.76 24.03 3.90
CA ARG A 226 2.53 23.62 5.30
C ARG A 226 1.85 24.71 6.14
N ASP A 227 2.29 25.96 5.98
CA ASP A 227 1.81 27.10 6.75
C ASP A 227 0.60 27.78 6.12
N VAL A 228 0.00 27.20 5.07
CA VAL A 228 -1.25 27.72 4.49
C VAL A 228 -2.39 27.50 5.48
N PRO A 229 -3.06 28.56 5.94
CA PRO A 229 -4.09 28.42 6.96
C PRO A 229 -5.20 27.47 6.57
N GLY A 230 -5.49 26.49 7.45
CA GLY A 230 -6.55 25.50 7.28
C GLY A 230 -6.23 24.37 6.29
N LEU A 231 -5.06 24.37 5.64
CA LEU A 231 -4.59 23.23 4.84
C LEU A 231 -4.06 22.14 5.78
N GLU A 232 -4.46 20.92 5.53
CA GLU A 232 -3.94 19.77 6.28
C GLU A 232 -3.02 18.92 5.41
N ILE A 233 -1.79 18.71 5.86
CA ILE A 233 -0.89 17.68 5.33
C ILE A 233 -1.10 16.43 6.17
N MET A 234 -1.42 15.30 5.52
CA MET A 234 -1.96 14.12 6.19
C MET A 234 -0.98 13.35 7.08
N LEU A 235 0.32 13.57 6.96
CA LEU A 235 1.32 12.85 7.75
C LEU A 235 2.25 13.82 8.48
N PRO A 236 2.64 13.48 9.73
CA PRO A 236 3.69 14.21 10.43
C PRO A 236 5.05 13.99 9.73
N ASP A 237 5.96 14.95 9.90
CA ASP A 237 7.32 14.84 9.37
C ASP A 237 8.20 14.00 10.30
N GLU A 238 7.88 12.74 10.39
CA GLU A 238 8.68 11.77 11.14
C GLU A 238 9.50 10.95 10.14
N PRO A 239 10.84 11.02 10.18
CA PRO A 239 11.71 10.34 9.22
C PRO A 239 11.40 8.83 9.12
N GLY A 240 11.24 8.34 7.87
CA GLY A 240 10.92 6.94 7.58
C GLY A 240 9.48 6.54 7.89
N SER A 241 8.56 7.49 8.14
CA SER A 241 7.12 7.23 8.28
C SER A 241 6.34 7.56 7.02
N TYR A 242 6.97 8.05 5.97
CA TYR A 242 6.33 8.41 4.72
C TYR A 242 7.20 8.12 3.51
N GLY A 243 6.56 7.92 2.36
CA GLY A 243 7.20 7.84 1.04
C GLY A 243 6.98 9.12 0.23
N ALA A 244 7.23 9.05 -1.08
CA ALA A 244 6.97 10.16 -2.00
C ALA A 244 5.46 10.38 -2.23
N VAL A 245 4.64 9.34 -2.10
CA VAL A 245 3.20 9.50 -2.03
C VAL A 245 2.89 10.38 -0.82
N SER A 246 2.07 11.39 -1.03
CA SER A 246 1.64 12.31 0.02
C SER A 246 0.21 12.75 -0.23
N ALA A 247 -0.44 13.30 0.76
CA ALA A 247 -1.81 13.76 0.62
C ALA A 247 -2.06 15.02 1.44
N PHE A 248 -3.03 15.80 0.97
CA PHE A 248 -3.48 17.01 1.65
C PHE A 248 -5.00 17.13 1.58
N ARG A 249 -5.53 18.00 2.43
CA ARG A 249 -6.94 18.39 2.46
C ARG A 249 -7.05 19.90 2.40
N LEU A 250 -7.87 20.41 1.49
CA LEU A 250 -8.18 21.83 1.42
C LEU A 250 -9.11 22.23 2.59
N PRO A 251 -9.03 23.47 3.09
CA PRO A 251 -9.95 23.94 4.11
C PRO A 251 -11.41 23.72 3.70
N GLY A 252 -12.24 23.21 4.61
CA GLY A 252 -13.66 22.93 4.37
C GLY A 252 -13.98 21.70 3.52
N MET A 253 -13.00 20.98 2.99
CA MET A 253 -13.20 19.73 2.25
C MET A 253 -13.56 18.60 3.23
N THR A 254 -14.81 18.11 3.21
CA THR A 254 -15.32 17.13 4.17
C THR A 254 -15.81 15.84 3.53
N GLY A 255 -16.26 15.90 2.29
CA GLY A 255 -16.89 14.76 1.61
C GLY A 255 -16.08 14.22 0.41
N PRO A 256 -16.31 12.94 0.02
CA PRO A 256 -15.66 12.37 -1.17
C PRO A 256 -15.94 13.15 -2.46
N ASP A 257 -17.10 13.79 -2.57
CA ASP A 257 -17.45 14.59 -3.75
C ASP A 257 -16.69 15.93 -3.77
N ASP A 258 -16.35 16.50 -2.62
CA ASP A 258 -15.46 17.66 -2.53
C ASP A 258 -14.07 17.31 -3.07
N ALA A 259 -13.52 16.17 -2.66
CA ALA A 259 -12.23 15.70 -3.15
C ALA A 259 -12.24 15.47 -4.67
N LYS A 260 -13.29 14.87 -5.22
CA LYS A 260 -13.46 14.67 -6.67
C LYS A 260 -13.57 16.02 -7.40
N LYS A 261 -14.36 16.96 -6.85
CA LYS A 261 -14.50 18.32 -7.39
C LYS A 261 -13.16 19.06 -7.42
N ALA A 262 -12.40 19.00 -6.33
CA ALA A 262 -11.07 19.58 -6.27
C ALA A 262 -10.12 18.91 -7.26
N ALA A 263 -10.03 17.58 -7.30
CA ALA A 263 -9.18 16.87 -8.24
C ALA A 263 -9.49 17.22 -9.69
N LYS A 264 -10.78 17.33 -10.05
CA LYS A 264 -11.21 17.76 -11.37
C LYS A 264 -10.79 19.20 -11.67
N LEU A 265 -10.94 20.10 -10.71
CA LEU A 265 -10.52 21.50 -10.86
C LEU A 265 -9.01 21.62 -11.07
N PHE A 266 -8.20 20.88 -10.30
CA PHE A 266 -6.73 20.85 -10.48
C PHE A 266 -6.34 20.36 -11.88
N LEU A 267 -7.03 19.34 -12.40
CA LEU A 267 -6.78 18.83 -13.75
C LEU A 267 -7.20 19.86 -14.82
N ASP A 268 -8.42 20.36 -14.75
CA ASP A 268 -9.00 21.18 -15.83
C ASP A 268 -8.35 22.56 -15.90
N LYS A 269 -8.17 23.21 -14.75
CA LYS A 269 -7.66 24.59 -14.66
C LYS A 269 -6.14 24.67 -14.68
N TYR A 270 -5.47 23.78 -13.98
CA TYR A 270 -4.01 23.84 -13.77
C TYR A 270 -3.22 22.80 -14.54
N ARG A 271 -3.91 21.83 -15.18
CA ARG A 271 -3.28 20.64 -15.83
C ARG A 271 -2.42 19.84 -14.86
N LEU A 272 -2.89 19.71 -13.63
CA LEU A 272 -2.27 18.95 -12.55
C LEU A 272 -3.14 17.75 -12.21
N LEU A 273 -2.62 16.54 -12.42
CA LEU A 273 -3.29 15.31 -12.03
C LEU A 273 -3.00 15.01 -10.56
N VAL A 274 -3.90 15.38 -9.68
CA VAL A 274 -3.98 14.90 -8.30
C VAL A 274 -5.15 13.94 -8.17
N VAL A 275 -5.07 12.99 -7.24
CA VAL A 275 -6.05 11.90 -7.17
C VAL A 275 -6.87 12.01 -5.88
N ALA A 276 -8.19 12.15 -6.03
CA ALA A 276 -9.10 12.04 -4.89
C ALA A 276 -9.04 10.63 -4.30
N LYS A 277 -8.85 10.54 -2.99
CA LYS A 277 -8.86 9.29 -2.23
C LYS A 277 -9.84 9.39 -1.06
N ALA A 278 -10.59 8.31 -0.86
CA ALA A 278 -11.46 8.11 0.28
C ALA A 278 -10.97 6.93 1.13
N GLY A 279 -11.67 6.60 2.20
CA GLY A 279 -11.46 5.40 3.01
C GLY A 279 -10.66 5.62 4.29
N LEU A 280 -9.90 6.73 4.42
CA LEU A 280 -9.35 7.12 5.72
C LEU A 280 -10.50 7.53 6.66
N ALA A 281 -10.43 7.12 7.92
CA ALA A 281 -11.40 7.52 8.94
C ALA A 281 -11.43 9.03 9.15
N SER A 282 -10.30 9.71 8.98
CA SER A 282 -10.20 11.17 9.06
C SER A 282 -10.85 11.91 7.88
N GLY A 283 -11.31 11.20 6.84
CA GLY A 283 -12.00 11.77 5.69
C GLY A 283 -11.21 11.72 4.37
N PRO A 284 -11.80 12.27 3.28
CA PRO A 284 -11.20 12.22 1.95
C PRO A 284 -9.98 13.13 1.84
N VAL A 285 -9.09 12.80 0.91
CA VAL A 285 -7.84 13.53 0.66
C VAL A 285 -7.55 13.69 -0.82
N LEU A 286 -6.70 14.63 -1.17
CA LEU A 286 -6.07 14.78 -2.47
C LEU A 286 -4.66 14.21 -2.41
N ARG A 287 -4.40 13.15 -3.17
CA ARG A 287 -3.09 12.49 -3.23
C ARG A 287 -2.22 13.11 -4.31
N VAL A 288 -0.98 13.41 -3.94
CA VAL A 288 0.12 13.82 -4.81
C VAL A 288 1.12 12.66 -4.90
N THR A 289 1.59 12.37 -6.11
CA THR A 289 2.50 11.24 -6.35
C THR A 289 3.59 11.68 -7.32
N PRO A 290 4.62 12.41 -6.86
CA PRO A 290 5.75 12.77 -7.71
C PRO A 290 6.54 11.52 -8.09
N ALA A 291 6.95 11.44 -9.35
CA ALA A 291 7.80 10.38 -9.87
C ALA A 291 9.22 10.89 -10.13
N LEU A 292 10.17 10.00 -10.41
CA LEU A 292 11.58 10.33 -10.62
C LEU A 292 11.82 11.40 -11.71
N PHE A 293 10.92 11.49 -12.68
CA PHE A 293 11.01 12.41 -13.82
C PHE A 293 10.33 13.76 -13.56
N ASN A 294 9.67 13.97 -12.40
CA ASN A 294 9.07 15.26 -12.10
C ASN A 294 10.11 16.29 -11.65
N SER A 295 9.88 17.53 -12.04
CA SER A 295 10.74 18.68 -11.74
C SER A 295 10.19 19.55 -10.60
N SER A 296 11.06 20.34 -9.97
CA SER A 296 10.62 21.37 -9.00
C SER A 296 9.68 22.40 -9.64
N ALA A 297 9.86 22.74 -10.92
CA ALA A 297 8.97 23.66 -11.62
C ALA A 297 7.52 23.15 -11.74
N GLU A 298 7.33 21.83 -11.88
CA GLU A 298 6.00 21.23 -11.84
C GLU A 298 5.40 21.28 -10.44
N LEU A 299 6.23 21.09 -9.41
CA LEU A 299 5.82 21.20 -8.02
C LEU A 299 5.54 22.64 -7.62
N ASP A 300 6.23 23.64 -8.16
CA ASP A 300 5.90 25.06 -8.00
C ASP A 300 4.49 25.38 -8.53
N ARG A 301 4.11 24.78 -9.66
CA ARG A 301 2.74 24.92 -10.19
C ARG A 301 1.72 24.29 -9.26
N LEU A 302 2.03 23.13 -8.66
CA LEU A 302 1.16 22.51 -7.65
C LEU A 302 1.00 23.42 -6.42
N VAL A 303 2.10 23.95 -5.89
CA VAL A 303 2.09 24.88 -4.75
C VAL A 303 1.22 26.11 -5.04
N ALA A 304 1.43 26.73 -6.20
CA ALA A 304 0.63 27.89 -6.60
C ALA A 304 -0.87 27.55 -6.72
N ALA A 305 -1.21 26.39 -7.27
CA ALA A 305 -2.59 25.95 -7.39
C ALA A 305 -3.23 25.66 -6.02
N VAL A 306 -2.52 24.99 -5.11
CA VAL A 306 -2.99 24.74 -3.72
C VAL A 306 -3.28 26.03 -3.00
N ILE A 307 -2.38 27.02 -3.08
CA ILE A 307 -2.55 28.34 -2.46
C ILE A 307 -3.74 29.10 -3.07
N ALA A 308 -3.88 29.06 -4.40
CA ALA A 308 -4.97 29.75 -5.10
C ALA A 308 -6.35 29.17 -4.75
N GLU A 309 -6.44 27.86 -4.57
CA GLU A 309 -7.71 27.15 -4.34
C GLU A 309 -8.00 26.88 -2.85
N ARG A 310 -7.22 27.44 -1.91
CA ARG A 310 -7.44 27.24 -0.47
C ARG A 310 -8.84 27.64 0.03
N GLY A 311 -9.54 28.50 -0.70
CA GLY A 311 -10.90 28.94 -0.37
C GLY A 311 -12.01 28.20 -1.13
N LEU A 312 -11.70 27.10 -1.84
CA LEU A 312 -12.66 26.39 -2.70
C LEU A 312 -13.91 25.89 -1.95
N PHE A 313 -13.77 25.56 -0.68
CA PHE A 313 -14.82 25.02 0.20
C PHE A 313 -15.04 25.85 1.47
N ALA A 314 -14.38 27.00 1.60
CA ALA A 314 -14.49 27.93 2.73
C ALA A 314 -15.77 28.76 2.69
#